data_151fc8b7a9c788512d901179cec7bee6
#
_entry.id   151fc8b7a9c788512d901179cec7bee6
#
_cell.length_a   1.000
_cell.length_b   1.000
_cell.length_c   1.000
_cell.angle_alpha   90.00
_cell.angle_beta   90.00
_cell.angle_gamma   90.00
#
_symmetry.space_group_name_H-M   'P 1'
#
loop_
_entity.id
_entity.type
_entity.pdbx_description
1 polymer ?
#
loop_
_entity_poly.entity_id
_entity_poly.type
_entity_poly.pdbx_seq_one_letter_code
_entity_poly.pdbx_strand_id
1 'polypeptide(L)'
;VNHNSKYYWKNNVFLKYYGVNLKDRSSYPTDHLLYVSNPAYFSRLLYANYFKNDGSYKYNEFGFYKNKYEGKFKTLNYDTILFSKSYVKINRRADKNIFKHNVSFFYNMLDYCENEGLNIIIISPPTFNNYNNLRNPIILKRRDSILNIISEKYKNIYFLNSEEDEEFTAKMFWDEKHLNPDGAKIFTLQLNELINSIE
;
A
#
# COMPACT_ATOMS: atom_id res chain seq x y z
N VAL A 1 13.83 10.36 2.51
CA VAL A 1 12.57 10.58 3.28
C VAL A 1 12.23 12.05 3.27
N ASN A 2 11.02 12.42 2.83
CA ASN A 2 10.62 13.83 2.81
C ASN A 2 10.37 14.32 4.25
N HIS A 3 11.29 15.11 4.80
CA HIS A 3 11.24 15.65 6.16
C HIS A 3 9.99 16.49 6.45
N ASN A 4 9.33 17.01 5.43
CA ASN A 4 8.10 17.80 5.53
C ASN A 4 6.82 16.94 5.47
N SER A 5 6.93 15.62 5.46
CA SER A 5 5.76 14.74 5.48
C SER A 5 5.09 14.77 6.86
N LYS A 6 3.76 14.88 6.88
CA LYS A 6 2.95 14.73 8.12
C LYS A 6 3.16 13.37 8.82
N TYR A 7 3.83 12.44 8.17
CA TYR A 7 4.15 11.11 8.70
C TYR A 7 5.60 10.96 9.12
N TYR A 8 6.39 12.04 9.14
CA TYR A 8 7.81 11.99 9.52
C TYR A 8 8.05 11.33 10.89
N TRP A 9 7.13 11.53 11.83
CA TRP A 9 7.17 10.90 13.16
C TRP A 9 7.22 9.37 13.11
N LYS A 10 6.70 8.74 12.04
CA LYS A 10 6.76 7.28 11.88
C LYS A 10 8.19 6.76 11.78
N ASN A 11 9.16 7.58 11.42
CA ASN A 11 10.58 7.19 11.41
C ASN A 11 11.02 6.68 12.78
N ASN A 12 10.51 7.25 13.87
CA ASN A 12 10.82 6.79 15.22
C ASN A 12 10.19 5.42 15.52
N VAL A 13 9.03 5.12 14.92
CA VAL A 13 8.40 3.79 14.99
C VAL A 13 9.29 2.75 14.31
N PHE A 14 9.76 3.04 13.09
CA PHE A 14 10.66 2.14 12.37
C PHE A 14 11.98 1.90 13.11
N LEU A 15 12.58 2.96 13.65
CA LEU A 15 13.81 2.84 14.42
C LEU A 15 13.60 1.98 15.68
N LYS A 16 12.52 2.23 16.44
CA LYS A 16 12.26 1.52 17.70
C LYS A 16 11.97 0.04 17.54
N TYR A 17 11.11 -0.32 16.59
CA TYR A 17 10.62 -1.69 16.46
C TYR A 17 11.39 -2.55 15.46
N TYR A 18 12.05 -1.92 14.49
CA TYR A 18 12.71 -2.64 13.40
C TYR A 18 14.20 -2.30 13.29
N GLY A 19 14.73 -1.38 14.13
CA GLY A 19 16.12 -0.95 14.04
C GLY A 19 16.45 -0.10 12.80
N VAL A 20 15.44 0.26 12.00
CA VAL A 20 15.62 0.96 10.72
C VAL A 20 15.61 2.47 10.94
N ASN A 21 16.76 3.12 10.77
CA ASN A 21 16.89 4.57 10.81
C ASN A 21 16.63 5.17 9.41
N LEU A 22 15.47 5.79 9.24
CA LEU A 22 15.08 6.47 7.99
C LEU A 22 15.51 7.95 7.94
N LYS A 23 16.29 8.43 8.91
CA LYS A 23 16.81 9.79 8.95
C LYS A 23 18.22 9.85 8.34
N ASP A 24 18.53 10.97 7.68
CA ASP A 24 19.86 11.21 7.07
C ASP A 24 20.93 11.57 8.12
N ARG A 25 20.77 11.11 9.36
CA ARG A 25 21.67 11.33 10.48
C ARG A 25 21.68 10.15 11.45
N SER A 26 22.68 10.06 12.29
CA SER A 26 22.69 9.10 13.40
C SER A 26 21.48 9.29 14.32
N SER A 27 20.99 8.21 14.91
CA SER A 27 19.89 8.25 15.86
C SER A 27 20.33 8.87 17.20
N TYR A 28 19.43 9.66 17.79
CA TYR A 28 19.56 10.13 19.18
C TYR A 28 18.71 9.26 20.11
N PRO A 29 19.01 9.22 21.44
CA PRO A 29 18.18 8.49 22.39
C PRO A 29 16.69 8.88 22.35
N THR A 30 16.40 10.17 22.11
CA THR A 30 15.03 10.69 21.96
C THR A 30 14.28 10.14 20.74
N ASP A 31 15.00 9.66 19.72
CA ASP A 31 14.36 9.06 18.53
C ASP A 31 13.71 7.71 18.84
N HIS A 32 14.09 7.06 19.93
CA HIS A 32 13.48 5.84 20.43
C HIS A 32 12.22 6.10 21.29
N LEU A 33 11.95 7.35 21.66
CA LEU A 33 10.81 7.76 22.45
C LEU A 33 9.61 8.09 21.54
N LEU A 34 8.73 7.15 21.32
CA LEU A 34 7.60 7.31 20.40
C LEU A 34 6.69 8.49 20.77
N TYR A 35 6.41 8.65 22.06
CA TYR A 35 5.53 9.72 22.55
C TYR A 35 6.03 11.10 22.11
N VAL A 36 7.33 11.36 22.22
CA VAL A 36 7.95 12.64 21.84
C VAL A 36 7.80 12.92 20.34
N SER A 37 7.74 11.88 19.51
CA SER A 37 7.62 12.04 18.05
C SER A 37 6.26 12.56 17.59
N ASN A 38 5.18 12.23 18.31
CA ASN A 38 3.83 12.73 18.06
C ASN A 38 2.96 12.64 19.32
N PRO A 39 3.11 13.56 20.30
CA PRO A 39 2.41 13.50 21.58
C PRO A 39 0.88 13.46 21.42
N ALA A 40 0.34 14.26 20.50
CA ALA A 40 -1.10 14.30 20.26
C ALA A 40 -1.70 12.98 19.75
N TYR A 41 -0.95 12.26 18.91
CA TYR A 41 -1.37 10.94 18.43
C TYR A 41 -1.33 9.91 19.56
N PHE A 42 -0.22 9.83 20.29
CA PHE A 42 -0.06 8.84 21.35
C PHE A 42 -0.95 9.11 22.55
N SER A 43 -1.22 10.38 22.91
CA SER A 43 -2.19 10.71 23.94
C SER A 43 -3.62 10.24 23.58
N ARG A 44 -4.02 10.45 22.31
CA ARG A 44 -5.33 9.95 21.85
C ARG A 44 -5.40 8.42 21.85
N LEU A 45 -4.31 7.74 21.49
CA LEU A 45 -4.23 6.29 21.53
C LEU A 45 -4.34 5.75 22.94
N LEU A 46 -3.63 6.35 23.90
CA LEU A 46 -3.72 6.00 25.31
C LEU A 46 -5.14 6.22 25.85
N TYR A 47 -5.74 7.38 25.55
CA TYR A 47 -7.10 7.68 25.97
C TYR A 47 -8.12 6.69 25.40
N ALA A 48 -8.02 6.36 24.12
CA ALA A 48 -8.91 5.39 23.49
C ALA A 48 -8.79 3.99 24.11
N ASN A 49 -7.56 3.55 24.40
CA ASN A 49 -7.31 2.21 24.92
C ASN A 49 -7.66 2.05 26.40
N TYR A 50 -7.41 3.08 27.23
CA TYR A 50 -7.54 2.94 28.68
C TYR A 50 -8.80 3.58 29.26
N PHE A 51 -9.37 4.58 28.59
CA PHE A 51 -10.50 5.33 29.13
C PHE A 51 -11.82 5.17 28.37
N LYS A 52 -11.73 4.98 27.03
CA LYS A 52 -12.94 4.76 26.24
C LYS A 52 -13.39 3.32 26.17
N ASN A 53 -12.52 2.40 26.53
CA ASN A 53 -12.76 0.95 26.41
C ASN A 53 -13.32 0.58 25.03
N ASP A 54 -12.90 1.32 24.00
CA ASP A 54 -13.33 1.14 22.61
C ASP A 54 -12.60 -0.09 22.05
N GLY A 55 -12.77 -1.21 22.80
CA GLY A 55 -12.18 -2.52 22.56
C GLY A 55 -12.72 -3.22 21.30
N SER A 56 -13.43 -2.51 20.45
CA SER A 56 -13.70 -2.97 19.11
C SER A 56 -12.41 -2.85 18.30
N TYR A 57 -11.54 -3.83 18.45
CA TYR A 57 -10.48 -4.02 17.47
C TYR A 57 -11.13 -4.13 16.09
N LYS A 58 -11.02 -3.05 15.32
CA LYS A 58 -11.52 -2.97 13.94
C LYS A 58 -10.82 -3.97 13.02
N TYR A 59 -9.76 -4.59 13.53
CA TYR A 59 -8.94 -5.55 12.83
C TYR A 59 -9.09 -6.95 13.44
N ASN A 60 -9.01 -7.99 12.62
CA ASN A 60 -8.86 -9.35 13.11
C ASN A 60 -7.39 -9.62 13.52
N GLU A 61 -7.10 -10.84 13.99
CA GLU A 61 -5.74 -11.29 14.37
C GLU A 61 -4.71 -11.18 13.23
N PHE A 62 -5.15 -11.23 11.97
CA PHE A 62 -4.31 -11.06 10.78
C PHE A 62 -4.19 -9.60 10.32
N GLY A 63 -4.71 -8.63 11.08
CA GLY A 63 -4.68 -7.21 10.71
C GLY A 63 -5.72 -6.78 9.68
N PHE A 64 -6.68 -7.64 9.35
CA PHE A 64 -7.74 -7.32 8.39
C PHE A 64 -8.80 -6.41 9.02
N TYR A 65 -9.15 -5.31 8.32
CA TYR A 65 -10.13 -4.33 8.79
C TYR A 65 -11.57 -4.80 8.51
N LYS A 66 -12.27 -5.25 9.53
CA LYS A 66 -13.60 -5.88 9.42
C LYS A 66 -14.72 -4.97 8.88
N ASN A 67 -14.61 -3.65 9.10
CA ASN A 67 -15.69 -2.70 8.80
C ASN A 67 -15.59 -2.07 7.39
N LYS A 68 -14.79 -2.64 6.49
CA LYS A 68 -14.60 -2.08 5.14
C LYS A 68 -15.75 -2.34 4.15
N TYR A 69 -16.89 -2.82 4.61
CA TYR A 69 -18.11 -2.82 3.79
C TYR A 69 -18.77 -1.44 3.70
N GLU A 70 -18.56 -0.57 4.71
CA GLU A 70 -19.16 0.76 4.80
C GLU A 70 -18.28 1.79 4.08
N GLY A 71 -18.21 1.71 2.75
CA GLY A 71 -17.39 2.56 1.93
C GLY A 71 -18.17 3.49 1.00
N LYS A 72 -17.42 4.29 0.26
CA LYS A 72 -17.96 5.24 -0.72
C LYS A 72 -18.90 4.57 -1.73
N PHE A 73 -18.54 3.40 -2.23
CA PHE A 73 -19.33 2.70 -3.25
C PHE A 73 -20.68 2.24 -2.68
N LYS A 74 -20.72 1.77 -1.44
CA LYS A 74 -21.97 1.43 -0.77
C LYS A 74 -22.86 2.67 -0.54
N THR A 75 -22.29 3.81 -0.15
CA THR A 75 -23.05 5.05 0.03
C THR A 75 -23.64 5.59 -1.27
N LEU A 76 -23.05 5.24 -2.40
CA LEU A 76 -23.56 5.55 -3.74
C LEU A 76 -24.39 4.41 -4.35
N ASN A 77 -24.86 3.46 -3.54
CA ASN A 77 -25.65 2.30 -3.96
C ASN A 77 -25.05 1.51 -5.13
N TYR A 78 -23.71 1.49 -5.24
CA TYR A 78 -22.97 0.86 -6.33
C TYR A 78 -23.34 1.36 -7.73
N ASP A 79 -23.84 2.60 -7.82
CA ASP A 79 -24.17 3.26 -9.09
C ASP A 79 -22.91 3.72 -9.82
N THR A 80 -22.59 3.04 -10.93
CA THR A 80 -21.38 3.31 -11.74
C THR A 80 -21.42 4.68 -12.43
N ILE A 81 -22.60 5.24 -12.69
CA ILE A 81 -22.77 6.58 -13.26
C ILE A 81 -22.39 7.63 -12.21
N LEU A 82 -22.81 7.43 -10.96
CA LEU A 82 -22.41 8.31 -9.85
C LEU A 82 -20.92 8.22 -9.57
N PHE A 83 -20.31 7.04 -9.70
CA PHE A 83 -18.86 6.89 -9.53
C PHE A 83 -18.08 7.71 -10.55
N SER A 84 -18.49 7.70 -11.82
CA SER A 84 -17.80 8.45 -12.88
C SER A 84 -17.79 9.95 -12.65
N LYS A 85 -18.81 10.46 -11.95
CA LYS A 85 -18.93 11.88 -11.57
C LYS A 85 -18.30 12.22 -10.23
N SER A 86 -17.91 11.22 -9.44
CA SER A 86 -17.38 11.45 -8.13
C SER A 86 -15.91 11.86 -8.15
N TYR A 87 -15.51 12.71 -7.18
CA TYR A 87 -14.12 13.12 -7.05
C TYR A 87 -13.21 11.94 -6.65
N VAL A 88 -12.17 11.71 -7.45
CA VAL A 88 -11.14 10.70 -7.19
C VAL A 88 -9.84 11.41 -6.80
N LYS A 89 -9.37 11.15 -5.58
CA LYS A 89 -8.08 11.68 -5.13
C LYS A 89 -6.93 10.86 -5.69
N ILE A 90 -6.24 11.41 -6.67
CA ILE A 90 -5.09 10.77 -7.30
C ILE A 90 -3.88 11.72 -7.34
N ASN A 91 -2.68 11.15 -7.11
CA ASN A 91 -1.44 11.90 -7.33
C ASN A 91 -1.04 11.79 -8.80
N ARG A 92 -1.06 12.93 -9.51
CA ARG A 92 -0.71 13.02 -10.93
C ARG A 92 0.70 13.56 -11.17
N ARG A 93 1.45 13.88 -10.11
CA ARG A 93 2.78 14.48 -10.25
C ARG A 93 3.82 13.44 -10.62
N ALA A 94 4.35 13.54 -11.84
CA ALA A 94 5.42 12.69 -12.34
C ALA A 94 6.82 13.28 -12.03
N ASP A 95 7.23 13.25 -10.76
CA ASP A 95 8.55 13.73 -10.34
C ASP A 95 9.66 12.77 -10.81
N LYS A 96 10.60 13.30 -11.62
CA LYS A 96 11.69 12.51 -12.20
C LYS A 96 12.78 12.16 -11.16
N ASN A 97 13.03 13.04 -10.21
CA ASN A 97 14.07 12.82 -9.20
C ASN A 97 13.61 11.78 -8.17
N ILE A 98 12.36 11.89 -7.70
CA ILE A 98 11.75 10.87 -6.84
C ILE A 98 11.72 9.52 -7.56
N PHE A 99 11.39 9.48 -8.84
CA PHE A 99 11.41 8.24 -9.61
C PHE A 99 12.81 7.60 -9.63
N LYS A 100 13.85 8.34 -10.00
CA LYS A 100 15.23 7.83 -10.03
C LYS A 100 15.67 7.29 -8.68
N HIS A 101 15.40 8.04 -7.62
CA HIS A 101 15.73 7.66 -6.25
C HIS A 101 15.03 6.34 -5.85
N ASN A 102 13.71 6.25 -6.05
CA ASN A 102 12.96 5.07 -5.71
C ASN A 102 13.38 3.83 -6.53
N VAL A 103 13.69 4.01 -7.81
CA VAL A 103 14.17 2.91 -8.67
C VAL A 103 15.50 2.34 -8.16
N SER A 104 16.42 3.18 -7.70
CA SER A 104 17.69 2.71 -7.12
C SER A 104 17.46 1.82 -5.89
N PHE A 105 16.61 2.25 -4.96
CA PHE A 105 16.25 1.42 -3.80
C PHE A 105 15.53 0.13 -4.18
N PHE A 106 14.69 0.20 -5.19
CA PHE A 106 13.96 -0.96 -5.66
C PHE A 106 14.91 -2.03 -6.23
N TYR A 107 15.89 -1.63 -7.06
CA TYR A 107 16.90 -2.56 -7.54
C TYR A 107 17.77 -3.13 -6.41
N ASN A 108 18.20 -2.31 -5.46
CA ASN A 108 18.98 -2.81 -4.31
C ASN A 108 18.20 -3.86 -3.51
N MET A 109 16.88 -3.69 -3.36
CA MET A 109 16.03 -4.68 -2.72
C MET A 109 15.94 -5.97 -3.54
N LEU A 110 15.77 -5.86 -4.86
CA LEU A 110 15.70 -7.04 -5.75
C LEU A 110 17.02 -7.80 -5.76
N ASP A 111 18.15 -7.10 -5.89
CA ASP A 111 19.49 -7.71 -5.84
C ASP A 111 19.73 -8.42 -4.50
N TYR A 112 19.27 -7.84 -3.39
CA TYR A 112 19.33 -8.50 -2.08
C TYR A 112 18.49 -9.78 -2.06
N CYS A 113 17.25 -9.73 -2.52
CA CYS A 113 16.39 -10.91 -2.53
C CYS A 113 16.93 -12.03 -3.44
N GLU A 114 17.51 -11.67 -4.59
CA GLU A 114 18.16 -12.64 -5.47
C GLU A 114 19.35 -13.32 -4.79
N ASN A 115 20.22 -12.54 -4.13
CA ASN A 115 21.38 -13.06 -3.39
C ASN A 115 20.99 -13.98 -2.22
N GLU A 116 19.85 -13.70 -1.57
CA GLU A 116 19.31 -14.52 -0.48
C GLU A 116 18.44 -15.71 -1.00
N GLY A 117 18.31 -15.87 -2.31
CA GLY A 117 17.49 -16.95 -2.90
C GLY A 117 15.99 -16.82 -2.63
N LEU A 118 15.49 -15.60 -2.39
CA LEU A 118 14.09 -15.33 -2.06
C LEU A 118 13.26 -15.17 -3.33
N ASN A 119 12.11 -15.84 -3.41
CA ASN A 119 11.11 -15.58 -4.43
C ASN A 119 10.39 -14.25 -4.15
N ILE A 120 10.16 -13.47 -5.20
CA ILE A 120 9.52 -12.16 -5.12
C ILE A 120 8.24 -12.17 -5.93
N ILE A 121 7.13 -11.79 -5.30
CA ILE A 121 5.86 -11.58 -6.01
C ILE A 121 5.56 -10.09 -6.05
N ILE A 122 5.44 -9.54 -7.26
CA ILE A 122 5.03 -8.17 -7.48
C ILE A 122 3.55 -8.16 -7.80
N ILE A 123 2.77 -7.51 -6.95
CA ILE A 123 1.31 -7.46 -7.09
C ILE A 123 0.84 -6.08 -7.51
N SER A 124 -0.09 -6.04 -8.47
CA SER A 124 -0.89 -4.87 -8.83
C SER A 124 -2.36 -5.19 -8.53
N PRO A 125 -2.88 -4.78 -7.35
CA PRO A 125 -4.23 -5.14 -6.94
C PRO A 125 -5.29 -4.45 -7.81
N PRO A 126 -6.51 -5.00 -7.87
CA PRO A 126 -7.61 -4.41 -8.62
C PRO A 126 -7.89 -2.97 -8.23
N THR A 127 -8.14 -2.14 -9.22
CA THR A 127 -8.59 -0.76 -9.06
C THR A 127 -9.76 -0.47 -10.01
N PHE A 128 -10.68 0.39 -9.59
CA PHE A 128 -11.88 0.64 -10.37
C PHE A 128 -11.60 1.55 -11.58
N ASN A 129 -12.33 1.37 -12.68
CA ASN A 129 -12.08 2.03 -13.97
C ASN A 129 -11.96 3.54 -13.89
N ASN A 130 -12.77 4.23 -13.07
CA ASN A 130 -12.69 5.68 -12.93
C ASN A 130 -11.37 6.16 -12.31
N TYR A 131 -10.72 5.34 -11.47
CA TYR A 131 -9.36 5.60 -10.98
C TYR A 131 -8.33 5.32 -12.09
N ASN A 132 -8.46 4.19 -12.79
CA ASN A 132 -7.53 3.79 -13.85
C ASN A 132 -7.45 4.84 -14.96
N ASN A 133 -8.58 5.36 -15.41
CA ASN A 133 -8.67 6.39 -16.43
C ASN A 133 -8.04 7.74 -16.03
N LEU A 134 -7.84 7.99 -14.74
CA LEU A 134 -7.25 9.23 -14.24
C LEU A 134 -5.76 9.13 -13.94
N ARG A 135 -5.16 7.95 -14.06
CA ARG A 135 -3.72 7.76 -13.81
C ARG A 135 -2.87 8.52 -14.81
N ASN A 136 -1.73 9.02 -14.35
CA ASN A 136 -0.80 9.74 -15.20
C ASN A 136 -0.06 8.75 -16.14
N PRO A 137 -0.19 8.88 -17.48
CA PRO A 137 0.40 7.96 -18.43
C PRO A 137 1.94 7.93 -18.35
N ILE A 138 2.58 9.03 -17.96
CA ILE A 138 4.04 9.07 -17.78
C ILE A 138 4.46 8.17 -16.61
N ILE A 139 3.69 8.18 -15.52
CA ILE A 139 3.96 7.32 -14.35
C ILE A 139 3.78 5.86 -14.72
N LEU A 140 2.68 5.53 -15.43
CA LEU A 140 2.43 4.16 -15.89
C LEU A 140 3.53 3.67 -16.82
N LYS A 141 3.90 4.44 -17.84
CA LYS A 141 4.99 4.09 -18.76
C LYS A 141 6.31 3.84 -18.03
N ARG A 142 6.64 4.65 -17.03
CA ARG A 142 7.85 4.43 -16.20
C ARG A 142 7.78 3.13 -15.40
N ARG A 143 6.62 2.86 -14.78
CA ARG A 143 6.38 1.62 -14.05
C ARG A 143 6.57 0.41 -14.99
N ASP A 144 5.86 0.41 -16.10
CA ASP A 144 5.86 -0.72 -17.04
C ASP A 144 7.24 -0.96 -17.63
N SER A 145 7.99 0.11 -17.94
CA SER A 145 9.40 0.00 -18.38
C SER A 145 10.28 -0.69 -17.33
N ILE A 146 10.11 -0.37 -16.03
CA ILE A 146 10.87 -1.03 -14.97
C ILE A 146 10.43 -2.48 -14.81
N LEU A 147 9.11 -2.76 -14.84
CA LEU A 147 8.60 -4.13 -14.71
C LEU A 147 9.12 -5.03 -15.84
N ASN A 148 9.18 -4.54 -17.09
CA ASN A 148 9.77 -5.27 -18.21
C ASN A 148 11.26 -5.56 -17.99
N ILE A 149 12.04 -4.56 -17.57
CA ILE A 149 13.48 -4.76 -17.32
C ILE A 149 13.71 -5.80 -16.24
N ILE A 150 12.96 -5.76 -15.13
CA ILE A 150 13.15 -6.71 -14.04
C ILE A 150 12.68 -8.12 -14.39
N SER A 151 11.63 -8.26 -15.20
CA SER A 151 11.18 -9.58 -15.67
C SER A 151 12.22 -10.30 -16.55
N GLU A 152 13.06 -9.53 -17.25
CA GLU A 152 14.16 -10.08 -18.06
C GLU A 152 15.41 -10.36 -17.21
N LYS A 153 15.67 -9.50 -16.21
CA LYS A 153 16.90 -9.56 -15.41
C LYS A 153 16.86 -10.63 -14.31
N TYR A 154 15.73 -10.77 -13.61
CA TYR A 154 15.61 -11.62 -12.41
C TYR A 154 14.73 -12.84 -12.69
N LYS A 155 15.20 -14.03 -12.30
CA LYS A 155 14.49 -15.29 -12.54
C LYS A 155 13.49 -15.65 -11.43
N ASN A 156 13.67 -15.06 -10.27
CA ASN A 156 12.89 -15.32 -9.05
C ASN A 156 11.76 -14.30 -8.82
N ILE A 157 11.33 -13.59 -9.89
CA ILE A 157 10.26 -12.60 -9.82
C ILE A 157 9.00 -13.12 -10.53
N TYR A 158 7.89 -13.03 -9.85
CA TYR A 158 6.56 -13.40 -10.31
C TYR A 158 5.64 -12.19 -10.27
N PHE A 159 4.64 -12.14 -11.16
CA PHE A 159 3.75 -11.00 -11.27
C PHE A 159 2.30 -11.43 -11.13
N LEU A 160 1.53 -10.72 -10.30
CA LEU A 160 0.08 -10.79 -10.27
C LEU A 160 -0.48 -9.40 -10.58
N ASN A 161 -0.98 -9.22 -11.80
CA ASN A 161 -1.58 -7.96 -12.23
C ASN A 161 -3.09 -8.15 -12.42
N SER A 162 -3.88 -7.63 -11.50
CA SER A 162 -5.34 -7.64 -11.51
C SER A 162 -5.93 -6.23 -11.60
N GLU A 163 -5.15 -5.22 -12.01
CA GLU A 163 -5.60 -3.81 -12.03
C GLU A 163 -6.88 -3.59 -12.83
N GLU A 164 -7.05 -4.31 -13.93
CA GLU A 164 -8.17 -4.18 -14.87
C GLU A 164 -8.93 -5.51 -15.05
N ASP A 165 -8.82 -6.41 -14.06
CA ASP A 165 -9.49 -7.70 -14.07
C ASP A 165 -10.99 -7.50 -13.92
N GLU A 166 -11.75 -7.97 -14.93
CA GLU A 166 -13.22 -7.83 -15.04
C GLU A 166 -13.98 -8.64 -13.98
N GLU A 167 -13.34 -9.60 -13.33
CA GLU A 167 -13.94 -10.33 -12.21
C GLU A 167 -14.32 -9.37 -11.07
N PHE A 168 -13.58 -8.24 -10.92
CA PHE A 168 -13.79 -7.29 -9.82
C PHE A 168 -14.86 -6.25 -10.17
N THR A 169 -16.11 -6.57 -9.89
CA THR A 169 -17.26 -5.66 -10.10
C THR A 169 -17.31 -4.56 -9.03
N ALA A 170 -18.10 -3.49 -9.26
CA ALA A 170 -18.28 -2.38 -8.33
C ALA A 170 -18.64 -2.83 -6.90
N LYS A 171 -19.38 -3.93 -6.75
CA LYS A 171 -19.80 -4.48 -5.45
C LYS A 171 -18.65 -5.04 -4.62
N MET A 172 -17.48 -5.25 -5.22
CA MET A 172 -16.27 -5.76 -4.57
C MET A 172 -15.33 -4.66 -4.10
N PHE A 173 -15.70 -3.39 -4.27
CA PHE A 173 -14.88 -2.26 -3.87
C PHE A 173 -15.48 -1.48 -2.69
N TRP A 174 -14.60 -0.98 -1.84
CA TRP A 174 -14.90 -0.01 -0.81
C TRP A 174 -14.87 1.44 -1.36
N ASP A 175 -13.88 1.74 -2.18
CA ASP A 175 -13.72 2.93 -3.02
C ASP A 175 -12.94 2.57 -4.29
N GLU A 176 -12.57 3.54 -5.09
CA GLU A 176 -11.92 3.35 -6.39
C GLU A 176 -10.56 2.62 -6.33
N LYS A 177 -9.95 2.50 -5.14
CA LYS A 177 -8.59 1.96 -4.94
C LYS A 177 -8.51 0.83 -3.94
N HIS A 178 -9.58 0.59 -3.22
CA HIS A 178 -9.57 -0.39 -2.15
C HIS A 178 -10.71 -1.37 -2.33
N LEU A 179 -10.38 -2.65 -2.28
CA LEU A 179 -11.36 -3.71 -2.23
C LEU A 179 -12.10 -3.70 -0.88
N ASN A 180 -13.35 -4.12 -0.89
CA ASN A 180 -14.06 -4.51 0.31
C ASN A 180 -13.69 -5.96 0.69
N PRO A 181 -14.22 -6.53 1.79
CA PRO A 181 -13.90 -7.89 2.19
C PRO A 181 -14.17 -8.98 1.14
N ASP A 182 -15.23 -8.85 0.32
CA ASP A 182 -15.54 -9.83 -0.72
C ASP A 182 -14.50 -9.78 -1.86
N GLY A 183 -14.18 -8.58 -2.35
CA GLY A 183 -13.12 -8.42 -3.34
C GLY A 183 -11.73 -8.82 -2.81
N ALA A 184 -11.43 -8.48 -1.55
CA ALA A 184 -10.18 -8.88 -0.93
C ALA A 184 -10.04 -10.41 -0.82
N LYS A 185 -11.14 -11.13 -0.56
CA LYS A 185 -11.16 -12.59 -0.53
C LYS A 185 -10.78 -13.18 -1.89
N ILE A 186 -11.39 -12.69 -2.98
CA ILE A 186 -11.11 -13.18 -4.34
C ILE A 186 -9.64 -12.91 -4.68
N PHE A 187 -9.18 -11.68 -4.48
CA PHE A 187 -7.78 -11.33 -4.76
C PHE A 187 -6.77 -12.16 -3.95
N THR A 188 -7.10 -12.47 -2.68
CA THR A 188 -6.26 -13.34 -1.85
C THR A 188 -6.22 -14.77 -2.39
N LEU A 189 -7.33 -15.28 -2.94
CA LEU A 189 -7.34 -16.61 -3.57
C LEU A 189 -6.47 -16.63 -4.83
N GLN A 190 -6.58 -15.63 -5.71
CA GLN A 190 -5.70 -15.49 -6.89
C GLN A 190 -4.21 -15.46 -6.48
N LEU A 191 -3.88 -14.70 -5.42
CA LEU A 191 -2.50 -14.65 -4.90
C LEU A 191 -2.05 -16.01 -4.35
N ASN A 192 -2.92 -16.71 -3.63
CA ASN A 192 -2.62 -18.05 -3.10
C ASN A 192 -2.38 -19.08 -4.21
N GLU A 193 -3.15 -19.03 -5.28
CA GLU A 193 -2.94 -19.88 -6.46
C GLU A 193 -1.57 -19.62 -7.10
N LEU A 194 -1.17 -18.35 -7.23
CA LEU A 194 0.16 -18.00 -7.71
C LEU A 194 1.26 -18.53 -6.77
N ILE A 195 1.12 -18.35 -5.46
CA ILE A 195 2.10 -18.85 -4.48
C ILE A 195 2.27 -20.37 -4.61
N ASN A 196 1.17 -21.12 -4.66
CA ASN A 196 1.21 -22.58 -4.80
C ASN A 196 1.81 -23.04 -6.14
N SER A 197 1.81 -22.20 -7.16
CA SER A 197 2.43 -22.50 -8.47
C SER A 197 3.95 -22.27 -8.51
N ILE A 198 4.49 -21.59 -7.50
CA ILE A 198 5.91 -21.25 -7.38
C ILE A 198 6.69 -22.31 -6.57
N GLU A 199 5.99 -23.01 -5.68
CA GLU A 199 6.55 -24.13 -4.89
C GLU A 199 6.73 -25.39 -5.75
#